data_12acddc7b976031cf994d774c8f48549
#
_entry.id   12acddc7b976031cf994d774c8f48549
#
_cell.length_a   1.000
_cell.length_b   1.000
_cell.length_c   1.000
_cell.angle_alpha   90.00
_cell.angle_beta   90.00
_cell.angle_gamma   90.00
#
_symmetry.space_group_name_H-M   'P 1'
#
loop_
_entity.id
_entity.type
_entity.pdbx_description
1 polymer ?
#
loop_
_entity_poly.entity_id
_entity_poly.type
_entity_poly.pdbx_seq_one_letter_code
_entity_poly.pdbx_strand_id
1 'polypeptide(L)'
;MEIPDNSDQLSSFEFGKAFPLMSGSFSRRTFFAGALVATPLARCLNAIIPEVIKESRTQAAFELRKQTALAQSKRPMASMTSNGDENSFPNRIACFAKGLPQNRFGEVEPAAYNALLAAIKSGKHADFERIPRSGGRKLNNPQAAYTFHLEGGDPHTFDIPPAPSITSEAAQPETSELYWQALCRDVPFLSYETSPIVRQAARNLGATPSSVFRGPTKGDLAGPYISQFLLKPVRYGAYTIDQRYSMPVPGTDFMTTLNEWSPIQSGIPPWREASYDLMPRYIRNGRDLAEYVHYDFPYQAFLGAALILINSGPRSILNCNQFRSGSNPYRYSTVEEGFVTFGQAEVTDWLGRVTTAALKAAYYQKWMVHRRLRPEALGGLIHQTKASIRKYPIHSSLLESEAVDAIFHRYSSYLLPQAYPEGCPLHPSYPAGHATIAGACSVVLKACFDSSMLLPSCVEPSADGLTLVVRSDYSPTVGDEIDKLAFNIAMGRDWAGIHYRSDSVAGLRLGEDVGISVLQDLACTYTEDFKGFSFKRFSGTEVHITPQGEVVQSGGPRHRA
;
A
#
# COMPACT_ATOMS: atom_id res chain seq x y z
N MET A 1 -26.05 -5.05 42.84
CA MET A 1 -27.01 -5.64 41.90
C MET A 1 -26.18 -6.62 41.09
N GLU A 2 -26.14 -7.83 41.60
CA GLU A 2 -25.29 -8.92 41.11
C GLU A 2 -25.91 -9.53 39.85
N ILE A 3 -25.09 -9.81 38.85
CA ILE A 3 -25.46 -10.56 37.65
C ILE A 3 -25.02 -12.01 37.90
N PRO A 4 -25.88 -13.03 37.78
CA PRO A 4 -25.50 -14.41 38.00
C PRO A 4 -24.73 -15.00 36.84
N ASP A 5 -23.69 -15.73 37.20
CA ASP A 5 -22.86 -16.62 36.40
C ASP A 5 -23.70 -17.85 35.97
N ASN A 6 -23.71 -18.14 34.67
CA ASN A 6 -24.34 -19.32 34.11
C ASN A 6 -23.33 -20.07 33.21
N SER A 7 -22.35 -20.70 33.86
CA SER A 7 -21.55 -21.76 33.26
C SER A 7 -22.20 -23.10 33.63
N ASP A 8 -22.89 -23.75 32.71
CA ASP A 8 -23.09 -25.19 32.59
C ASP A 8 -24.22 -25.48 31.62
N GLN A 9 -23.88 -25.91 30.43
CA GLN A 9 -24.55 -26.93 29.58
C GLN A 9 -24.02 -26.87 28.13
N LEU A 10 -22.96 -27.58 27.86
CA LEU A 10 -22.70 -28.15 26.53
C LEU A 10 -22.22 -29.59 26.69
N SER A 11 -23.19 -30.49 26.72
CA SER A 11 -22.97 -31.94 26.64
C SER A 11 -22.80 -32.37 25.18
N SER A 12 -21.68 -33.04 24.93
CA SER A 12 -21.43 -34.16 24.03
C SER A 12 -22.27 -34.33 22.75
N PHE A 13 -21.63 -34.10 21.58
CA PHE A 13 -22.01 -34.83 20.36
C PHE A 13 -20.88 -35.78 19.96
N GLU A 14 -21.16 -37.08 20.10
CA GLU A 14 -20.30 -38.17 19.61
C GLU A 14 -20.37 -38.27 18.09
N PHE A 15 -19.21 -38.22 17.43
CA PHE A 15 -19.01 -38.68 16.06
C PHE A 15 -18.54 -40.13 16.09
N GLY A 16 -19.45 -41.03 15.82
CA GLY A 16 -19.15 -42.45 15.61
C GLY A 16 -20.04 -43.08 14.58
N LYS A 17 -19.55 -43.24 13.35
CA LYS A 17 -19.86 -44.41 12.51
C LYS A 17 -18.90 -44.45 11.32
N ALA A 18 -18.03 -45.46 11.37
CA ALA A 18 -17.11 -45.85 10.32
C ALA A 18 -17.89 -46.49 9.14
N PHE A 19 -17.50 -46.13 7.92
CA PHE A 19 -17.86 -46.90 6.70
C PHE A 19 -16.73 -47.86 6.34
N PRO A 20 -17.01 -49.09 5.86
CA PRO A 20 -16.01 -50.12 5.62
C PRO A 20 -15.23 -49.91 4.34
N LEU A 21 -13.93 -50.15 4.42
CA LEU A 21 -13.01 -50.25 3.30
C LEU A 21 -13.33 -51.47 2.44
N MET A 22 -13.70 -51.27 1.18
CA MET A 22 -13.66 -52.32 0.17
C MET A 22 -12.29 -52.32 -0.51
N SER A 23 -11.56 -53.41 -0.31
CA SER A 23 -10.32 -53.73 -1.01
C SER A 23 -10.67 -54.28 -2.40
N GLY A 24 -10.32 -53.52 -3.43
CA GLY A 24 -10.37 -53.97 -4.83
C GLY A 24 -8.99 -53.85 -5.45
N SER A 25 -8.34 -54.98 -5.73
CA SER A 25 -7.08 -55.06 -6.44
C SER A 25 -7.26 -54.68 -7.91
N PHE A 26 -6.54 -53.65 -8.39
CA PHE A 26 -6.41 -53.37 -9.82
C PHE A 26 -5.02 -53.70 -10.33
N SER A 27 -5.01 -54.55 -11.34
CA SER A 27 -3.91 -55.08 -12.12
C SER A 27 -3.14 -54.02 -12.88
N ARG A 28 -1.80 -54.13 -12.84
CA ARG A 28 -0.85 -53.41 -13.71
C ARG A 28 -1.05 -53.85 -15.16
N ARG A 29 -1.25 -52.90 -16.07
CA ARG A 29 -0.92 -53.10 -17.50
C ARG A 29 -0.48 -51.78 -18.16
N THR A 30 0.74 -51.81 -18.60
CA THR A 30 1.35 -51.31 -19.85
C THR A 30 1.57 -49.80 -20.02
N PHE A 31 2.82 -49.41 -19.77
CA PHE A 31 3.43 -48.17 -20.29
C PHE A 31 3.59 -48.26 -21.81
N PHE A 32 3.06 -47.26 -22.53
CA PHE A 32 3.54 -46.91 -23.85
C PHE A 32 4.29 -45.57 -23.75
N ALA A 33 5.59 -45.63 -24.02
CA ALA A 33 6.44 -44.46 -24.22
C ALA A 33 6.17 -43.88 -25.60
N GLY A 34 5.55 -42.71 -25.63
CA GLY A 34 5.47 -41.86 -26.83
C GLY A 34 6.20 -40.57 -26.59
N ALA A 35 7.33 -40.38 -27.24
CA ALA A 35 8.04 -39.11 -27.26
C ALA A 35 7.15 -38.02 -27.92
N LEU A 36 6.66 -37.06 -27.14
CA LEU A 36 5.97 -35.88 -27.65
C LEU A 36 6.95 -34.72 -27.71
N VAL A 37 7.23 -34.33 -28.95
CA VAL A 37 7.91 -33.11 -29.35
C VAL A 37 7.19 -31.92 -28.70
N ALA A 38 7.95 -31.11 -27.96
CA ALA A 38 7.47 -29.88 -27.37
C ALA A 38 7.15 -28.84 -28.46
N THR A 39 5.88 -28.74 -28.83
CA THR A 39 5.33 -27.55 -29.48
C THR A 39 4.74 -26.63 -28.43
N PRO A 40 4.85 -25.29 -28.54
CA PRO A 40 4.27 -24.37 -27.59
C PRO A 40 2.74 -24.37 -27.75
N LEU A 41 2.06 -25.18 -26.96
CA LEU A 41 0.61 -25.17 -26.84
C LEU A 41 0.17 -24.11 -25.82
N ALA A 42 0.38 -22.83 -26.18
CA ALA A 42 -0.43 -21.73 -25.72
C ALA A 42 -1.67 -21.66 -26.61
N ARG A 43 -2.50 -22.70 -26.64
CA ARG A 43 -3.83 -22.65 -27.20
C ARG A 43 -4.84 -22.70 -26.09
N CYS A 44 -5.50 -21.55 -25.94
CA CYS A 44 -6.68 -21.35 -25.13
C CYS A 44 -7.64 -22.54 -25.20
N LEU A 45 -8.04 -23.03 -24.03
CA LEU A 45 -9.24 -23.84 -23.87
C LEU A 45 -10.53 -22.99 -24.08
N ASN A 46 -10.53 -22.08 -25.03
CA ASN A 46 -11.66 -21.19 -25.32
C ASN A 46 -12.67 -21.76 -26.32
N ALA A 47 -12.69 -23.04 -26.53
CA ALA A 47 -13.79 -23.67 -27.28
C ALA A 47 -13.87 -25.12 -26.85
N ILE A 48 -14.95 -25.46 -26.23
CA ILE A 48 -15.49 -26.79 -25.93
C ILE A 48 -15.76 -26.95 -24.43
N ILE A 49 -16.85 -26.35 -23.99
CA ILE A 49 -17.64 -26.90 -22.93
C ILE A 49 -19.02 -27.14 -23.52
N PRO A 50 -19.25 -28.31 -24.09
CA PRO A 50 -20.44 -29.03 -23.85
C PRO A 50 -20.12 -30.51 -23.61
N GLU A 51 -20.62 -31.07 -22.54
CA GLU A 51 -20.79 -32.52 -22.29
C GLU A 51 -19.59 -33.40 -21.93
N VAL A 52 -18.38 -32.91 -21.71
CA VAL A 52 -17.28 -33.83 -21.41
C VAL A 52 -16.91 -33.81 -19.91
N ILE A 53 -17.58 -34.68 -19.17
CA ILE A 53 -17.02 -35.59 -18.16
C ILE A 53 -16.27 -34.93 -17.00
N LYS A 54 -16.78 -35.11 -15.79
CA LYS A 54 -16.21 -34.66 -14.50
C LYS A 54 -14.69 -34.88 -14.36
N GLU A 55 -14.15 -35.98 -14.90
CA GLU A 55 -12.72 -36.30 -14.87
C GLU A 55 -11.87 -35.33 -15.73
N SER A 56 -12.36 -34.89 -16.87
CA SER A 56 -11.64 -33.96 -17.74
C SER A 56 -11.56 -32.56 -17.15
N ARG A 57 -12.59 -32.10 -16.44
CA ARG A 57 -12.55 -30.77 -15.78
C ARG A 57 -11.59 -30.76 -14.59
N THR A 58 -11.54 -31.82 -13.80
CA THR A 58 -10.59 -31.95 -12.69
C THR A 58 -9.16 -31.91 -13.22
N GLN A 59 -8.88 -32.65 -14.29
CA GLN A 59 -7.55 -32.64 -14.93
C GLN A 59 -7.24 -31.27 -15.54
N ALA A 60 -8.18 -30.62 -16.22
CA ALA A 60 -7.99 -29.28 -16.78
C ALA A 60 -7.68 -28.24 -15.68
N ALA A 61 -8.38 -28.28 -14.55
CA ALA A 61 -8.13 -27.40 -13.42
C ALA A 61 -6.75 -27.65 -12.79
N PHE A 62 -6.29 -28.90 -12.75
CA PHE A 62 -4.95 -29.24 -12.28
C PHE A 62 -3.87 -28.70 -13.24
N GLU A 63 -4.01 -28.93 -14.54
CA GLU A 63 -3.06 -28.45 -15.55
C GLU A 63 -2.99 -26.91 -15.60
N LEU A 64 -4.13 -26.21 -15.44
CA LEU A 64 -4.15 -24.76 -15.36
C LEU A 64 -3.31 -24.26 -14.17
N ARG A 65 -3.55 -24.81 -12.97
CA ARG A 65 -2.77 -24.43 -11.76
C ARG A 65 -1.28 -24.71 -11.93
N LYS A 66 -0.95 -25.86 -12.54
CA LYS A 66 0.43 -26.24 -12.83
C LYS A 66 1.09 -25.28 -13.84
N GLN A 67 0.37 -24.90 -14.89
CA GLN A 67 0.88 -23.98 -15.91
C GLN A 67 1.12 -22.57 -15.34
N THR A 68 0.19 -22.03 -14.55
CA THR A 68 0.36 -20.73 -13.89
C THR A 68 1.53 -20.77 -12.91
N ALA A 69 1.63 -21.82 -12.08
CA ALA A 69 2.76 -22.00 -11.17
C ALA A 69 4.11 -22.12 -11.90
N LEU A 70 4.16 -22.84 -13.04
CA LEU A 70 5.36 -22.93 -13.86
C LEU A 70 5.72 -21.59 -14.52
N ALA A 71 4.75 -20.80 -14.93
CA ALA A 71 5.00 -19.45 -15.45
C ALA A 71 5.60 -18.55 -14.37
N GLN A 72 5.06 -18.56 -13.17
CA GLN A 72 5.59 -17.80 -12.04
C GLN A 72 6.98 -18.26 -11.60
N SER A 73 7.27 -19.57 -11.62
CA SER A 73 8.58 -20.12 -11.25
C SER A 73 9.73 -19.69 -12.17
N LYS A 74 9.42 -19.18 -13.36
CA LYS A 74 10.42 -18.66 -14.32
C LYS A 74 10.80 -17.20 -14.04
N ARG A 75 10.12 -16.52 -13.15
CA ARG A 75 10.48 -15.15 -12.75
C ARG A 75 11.83 -15.19 -12.04
N PRO A 76 12.77 -14.32 -12.40
CA PRO A 76 14.04 -14.24 -11.70
C PRO A 76 13.82 -13.78 -10.26
N MET A 77 14.72 -14.18 -9.38
CA MET A 77 14.79 -13.60 -8.04
C MET A 77 15.22 -12.13 -8.15
N ALA A 78 14.63 -11.27 -7.33
CA ALA A 78 15.00 -9.87 -7.23
C ALA A 78 16.48 -9.68 -6.86
N SER A 79 17.06 -8.56 -7.24
CA SER A 79 18.50 -8.28 -7.09
C SER A 79 18.96 -8.22 -5.63
N MET A 80 18.08 -8.04 -4.66
CA MET A 80 18.40 -7.90 -3.23
C MET A 80 19.36 -6.74 -2.92
N THR A 81 19.43 -5.74 -3.80
CA THR A 81 20.36 -4.62 -3.66
C THR A 81 19.78 -3.53 -2.77
N SER A 82 20.44 -3.25 -1.65
CA SER A 82 20.12 -2.11 -0.78
C SER A 82 21.01 -0.90 -1.12
N ASN A 83 20.76 0.25 -0.47
CA ASN A 83 21.57 1.45 -0.62
C ASN A 83 22.95 1.36 0.08
N GLY A 84 23.25 0.28 0.76
CA GLY A 84 24.53 0.07 1.46
C GLY A 84 24.63 0.73 2.85
N ASP A 85 23.69 1.56 3.26
CA ASP A 85 23.73 2.28 4.54
C ASP A 85 23.93 1.37 5.75
N GLU A 86 23.38 0.15 5.73
CA GLU A 86 23.52 -0.80 6.83
C GLU A 86 24.99 -1.18 7.11
N ASN A 87 25.81 -1.27 6.08
CA ASN A 87 27.21 -1.64 6.19
C ASN A 87 28.17 -0.44 6.24
N SER A 88 27.70 0.73 5.79
CA SER A 88 28.48 1.98 5.77
C SER A 88 28.71 2.57 7.16
N PHE A 89 27.85 2.23 8.14
CA PHE A 89 27.90 2.78 9.48
C PHE A 89 27.99 1.66 10.54
N PRO A 90 29.14 1.51 11.24
CA PRO A 90 29.34 0.42 12.20
C PRO A 90 28.38 0.47 13.40
N ASN A 91 27.87 1.66 13.75
CA ASN A 91 26.87 1.87 14.79
C ASN A 91 25.41 1.75 14.30
N ARG A 92 25.19 1.33 13.06
CA ARG A 92 23.87 1.08 12.45
C ARG A 92 22.90 2.29 12.47
N ILE A 93 23.42 3.51 12.54
CA ILE A 93 22.60 4.75 12.66
C ILE A 93 21.71 5.02 11.45
N ALA A 94 22.01 4.44 10.29
CA ALA A 94 21.23 4.62 9.07
C ALA A 94 20.18 3.50 8.84
N CYS A 95 19.99 2.61 9.83
CA CYS A 95 19.12 1.47 9.72
C CYS A 95 17.93 1.54 10.66
N PHE A 96 16.88 0.79 10.34
CA PHE A 96 15.75 0.62 11.24
C PHE A 96 16.16 -0.11 12.52
N ALA A 97 15.97 0.54 13.66
CA ALA A 97 16.29 0.00 14.97
C ALA A 97 15.24 0.31 16.04
N LYS A 98 14.12 0.94 15.67
CA LYS A 98 13.06 1.30 16.63
C LYS A 98 12.53 0.08 17.38
N GLY A 99 12.41 0.19 18.70
CA GLY A 99 11.97 -0.89 19.58
C GLY A 99 13.07 -1.82 20.09
N LEU A 100 14.27 -1.75 19.51
CA LEU A 100 15.46 -2.39 20.08
C LEU A 100 16.06 -1.51 21.18
N PRO A 101 16.88 -2.07 22.10
CA PRO A 101 17.66 -1.28 23.06
C PRO A 101 18.53 -0.24 22.35
N GLN A 102 18.41 1.01 22.79
CA GLN A 102 19.12 2.17 22.26
C GLN A 102 19.66 3.02 23.40
N ASN A 103 20.76 3.72 23.15
CA ASN A 103 21.26 4.71 24.06
C ASN A 103 20.43 6.03 23.95
N ARG A 104 20.75 7.03 24.80
CA ARG A 104 20.06 8.34 24.82
C ARG A 104 20.13 9.11 23.49
N PHE A 105 21.01 8.72 22.56
CA PHE A 105 21.16 9.34 21.26
C PHE A 105 20.35 8.61 20.17
N GLY A 106 19.64 7.53 20.49
CA GLY A 106 18.92 6.72 19.51
C GLY A 106 19.83 5.75 18.72
N GLU A 107 21.05 5.55 19.17
CA GLU A 107 21.95 4.55 18.60
C GLU A 107 21.65 3.18 19.21
N VAL A 108 21.39 2.20 18.35
CA VAL A 108 21.04 0.84 18.76
C VAL A 108 22.24 0.12 19.41
N GLU A 109 21.97 -0.69 20.42
CA GLU A 109 22.96 -1.59 20.99
C GLU A 109 23.38 -2.63 19.95
N PRO A 110 24.69 -2.77 19.63
CA PRO A 110 25.16 -3.68 18.59
C PRO A 110 24.72 -5.12 18.77
N ALA A 111 24.67 -5.61 20.00
CA ALA A 111 24.22 -6.96 20.31
C ALA A 111 22.74 -7.18 19.92
N ALA A 112 21.89 -6.21 20.20
CA ALA A 112 20.46 -6.26 19.86
C ALA A 112 20.24 -6.24 18.33
N TYR A 113 20.99 -5.40 17.61
CA TYR A 113 20.91 -5.36 16.15
C TYR A 113 21.42 -6.65 15.51
N ASN A 114 22.52 -7.20 16.02
CA ASN A 114 23.06 -8.48 15.54
C ASN A 114 22.08 -9.64 15.82
N ALA A 115 21.37 -9.63 16.93
CA ALA A 115 20.32 -10.61 17.22
C ALA A 115 19.17 -10.50 16.19
N LEU A 116 18.76 -9.28 15.83
CA LEU A 116 17.77 -9.06 14.76
C LEU A 116 18.26 -9.63 13.41
N LEU A 117 19.51 -9.36 13.02
CA LEU A 117 20.06 -9.89 11.77
C LEU A 117 20.17 -11.42 11.79
N ALA A 118 20.56 -12.01 12.93
CA ALA A 118 20.62 -13.46 13.10
C ALA A 118 19.22 -14.10 12.97
N ALA A 119 18.19 -13.50 13.58
CA ALA A 119 16.81 -13.95 13.45
C ALA A 119 16.31 -13.86 12.01
N ILE A 120 16.57 -12.72 11.33
CA ILE A 120 16.27 -12.55 9.91
C ILE A 120 17.01 -13.59 9.05
N LYS A 121 18.26 -13.90 9.34
CA LYS A 121 19.01 -14.91 8.58
C LYS A 121 18.47 -16.33 8.80
N SER A 122 18.05 -16.67 10.00
CA SER A 122 17.57 -18.02 10.35
C SER A 122 16.12 -18.27 9.94
N GLY A 123 15.27 -17.25 9.95
CA GLY A 123 13.82 -17.35 9.75
C GLY A 123 13.08 -18.11 10.86
N LYS A 124 13.77 -18.55 11.92
CA LYS A 124 13.18 -19.38 12.98
C LYS A 124 12.47 -18.54 14.02
N HIS A 125 11.22 -18.89 14.34
CA HIS A 125 10.42 -18.21 15.37
C HIS A 125 11.18 -18.04 16.70
N ALA A 126 11.86 -19.08 17.16
CA ALA A 126 12.63 -19.04 18.41
C ALA A 126 13.75 -17.99 18.44
N ASP A 127 14.31 -17.65 17.27
CA ASP A 127 15.36 -16.63 17.19
C ASP A 127 14.74 -15.22 17.19
N PHE A 128 13.54 -15.03 16.60
CA PHE A 128 12.78 -13.79 16.75
C PHE A 128 12.37 -13.52 18.20
N GLU A 129 12.00 -14.55 18.97
CA GLU A 129 11.66 -14.40 20.39
C GLU A 129 12.87 -14.05 21.29
N ARG A 130 14.09 -14.24 20.80
CA ARG A 130 15.34 -13.87 21.50
C ARG A 130 15.82 -12.45 21.19
N ILE A 131 15.18 -11.72 20.28
CA ILE A 131 15.57 -10.33 19.96
C ILE A 131 15.39 -9.47 21.20
N PRO A 132 16.43 -8.80 21.73
CA PRO A 132 16.30 -7.89 22.84
C PRO A 132 15.35 -6.74 22.50
N ARG A 133 14.45 -6.41 23.41
CA ARG A 133 13.54 -5.28 23.30
C ARG A 133 13.68 -4.36 24.51
N SER A 134 13.57 -3.06 24.31
CA SER A 134 13.69 -2.06 25.36
C SER A 134 12.33 -1.69 25.95
N GLY A 135 11.32 -1.49 25.10
CA GLY A 135 9.97 -1.11 25.50
C GLY A 135 8.93 -2.22 25.33
N GLY A 136 7.67 -1.92 25.65
CA GLY A 136 6.55 -2.86 25.55
C GLY A 136 6.05 -3.13 24.12
N ARG A 137 6.35 -2.23 23.16
CA ARG A 137 5.87 -2.35 21.78
C ARG A 137 6.66 -3.43 21.03
N LYS A 138 5.96 -4.22 20.22
CA LYS A 138 6.52 -5.36 19.47
C LYS A 138 6.91 -4.97 18.05
N LEU A 139 7.94 -5.62 17.48
CA LEU A 139 8.24 -5.53 16.05
C LEU A 139 7.04 -5.99 15.25
N ASN A 140 6.74 -5.24 14.18
CA ASN A 140 5.57 -5.51 13.37
C ASN A 140 5.88 -6.61 12.35
N ASN A 141 5.46 -7.82 12.67
CA ASN A 141 5.40 -9.02 11.82
C ASN A 141 6.62 -9.28 10.90
N PRO A 142 7.86 -9.34 11.39
CA PRO A 142 9.03 -9.58 10.54
C PRO A 142 8.97 -10.93 9.82
N GLN A 143 8.30 -11.94 10.40
CA GLN A 143 8.19 -13.28 9.82
C GLN A 143 7.28 -13.32 8.57
N ALA A 144 6.46 -12.31 8.31
CA ALA A 144 5.69 -12.20 7.07
C ALA A 144 6.59 -12.13 5.82
N ALA A 145 7.85 -11.72 5.98
CA ALA A 145 8.84 -11.70 4.90
C ALA A 145 9.18 -13.10 4.33
N TYR A 146 8.86 -14.17 5.04
CA TYR A 146 9.10 -15.56 4.59
C TYR A 146 7.85 -16.23 4.06
N THR A 147 6.72 -15.56 4.08
CA THR A 147 5.45 -16.17 3.70
C THR A 147 5.34 -16.25 2.18
N PHE A 148 5.17 -17.45 1.66
CA PHE A 148 4.92 -17.69 0.24
C PHE A 148 3.58 -17.11 -0.21
N HIS A 149 3.49 -16.83 -1.51
CA HIS A 149 2.24 -16.47 -2.17
C HIS A 149 1.96 -17.44 -3.31
N LEU A 150 0.70 -17.89 -3.43
CA LEU A 150 0.32 -18.95 -4.38
C LEU A 150 -0.34 -18.42 -5.66
N GLU A 151 -0.67 -17.14 -5.72
CA GLU A 151 -1.35 -16.49 -6.83
C GLU A 151 -0.54 -15.28 -7.27
N GLY A 152 -0.19 -15.21 -8.53
CA GLY A 152 0.78 -14.23 -9.01
C GLY A 152 2.23 -14.54 -8.59
N GLY A 153 3.10 -13.54 -8.68
CA GLY A 153 4.51 -13.70 -8.32
C GLY A 153 4.71 -13.86 -6.81
N ASP A 154 5.65 -14.71 -6.44
CA ASP A 154 6.09 -14.80 -5.03
C ASP A 154 6.87 -13.55 -4.62
N PRO A 155 6.79 -13.08 -3.36
CA PRO A 155 7.43 -11.86 -2.88
C PRO A 155 8.91 -11.67 -3.26
N HIS A 156 9.69 -12.73 -3.34
CA HIS A 156 11.12 -12.68 -3.69
C HIS A 156 11.40 -12.37 -5.18
N THR A 157 10.37 -12.33 -6.02
CA THR A 157 10.51 -12.07 -7.47
C THR A 157 10.30 -10.60 -7.86
N PHE A 158 9.89 -9.76 -6.91
CA PHE A 158 9.66 -8.34 -7.17
C PHE A 158 10.85 -7.51 -6.73
N ASP A 159 11.39 -6.71 -7.65
CA ASP A 159 12.53 -5.82 -7.42
C ASP A 159 12.09 -4.35 -7.36
N ILE A 160 12.76 -3.59 -6.51
CA ILE A 160 12.63 -2.14 -6.43
C ILE A 160 14.01 -1.49 -6.31
N PRO A 161 14.22 -0.29 -6.86
CA PRO A 161 15.51 0.38 -6.77
C PRO A 161 15.87 0.69 -5.31
N PRO A 162 17.18 0.76 -4.98
CA PRO A 162 17.61 1.19 -3.65
C PRO A 162 17.09 2.57 -3.30
N ALA A 163 16.71 2.77 -2.01
CA ALA A 163 16.33 4.09 -1.51
C ALA A 163 17.56 5.03 -1.44
N PRO A 164 17.36 6.37 -1.47
CA PRO A 164 18.46 7.32 -1.24
C PRO A 164 19.19 7.04 0.08
N SER A 165 20.52 7.08 0.07
CA SER A 165 21.33 7.00 1.29
C SER A 165 21.18 8.28 2.12
N ILE A 166 21.26 8.19 3.46
CA ILE A 166 21.18 9.35 4.36
C ILE A 166 22.33 10.35 4.17
N THR A 167 23.43 9.92 3.55
CA THR A 167 24.59 10.77 3.24
C THR A 167 24.53 11.36 1.83
N SER A 168 23.55 10.98 1.02
CA SER A 168 23.43 11.44 -0.36
C SER A 168 22.67 12.77 -0.44
N GLU A 169 23.04 13.59 -1.41
CA GLU A 169 22.28 14.79 -1.76
C GLU A 169 20.82 14.45 -2.14
N ALA A 170 20.59 13.28 -2.75
CA ALA A 170 19.26 12.82 -3.14
C ALA A 170 18.28 12.62 -1.95
N ALA A 171 18.78 12.46 -0.72
CA ALA A 171 17.93 12.38 0.47
C ALA A 171 17.41 13.76 0.94
N GLN A 172 18.02 14.85 0.49
CA GLN A 172 17.67 16.21 0.96
C GLN A 172 16.27 16.64 0.52
N PRO A 173 15.85 16.54 -0.75
CA PRO A 173 14.54 17.03 -1.18
C PRO A 173 13.39 16.33 -0.45
N GLU A 174 13.43 15.01 -0.35
CA GLU A 174 12.35 14.24 0.30
C GLU A 174 12.32 14.45 1.82
N THR A 175 13.47 14.66 2.46
CA THR A 175 13.51 14.97 3.90
C THR A 175 13.03 16.39 4.15
N SER A 176 13.45 17.38 3.37
CA SER A 176 12.95 18.75 3.45
C SER A 176 11.45 18.84 3.22
N GLU A 177 10.92 18.04 2.29
CA GLU A 177 9.49 17.94 2.05
C GLU A 177 8.72 17.52 3.31
N LEU A 178 9.21 16.52 4.05
CA LEU A 178 8.57 16.07 5.30
C LEU A 178 8.55 17.18 6.37
N TYR A 179 9.63 17.95 6.47
CA TYR A 179 9.68 19.09 7.40
C TYR A 179 8.67 20.17 7.00
N TRP A 180 8.55 20.48 5.70
CA TRP A 180 7.53 21.40 5.19
C TRP A 180 6.12 20.86 5.37
N GLN A 181 5.90 19.57 5.15
CA GLN A 181 4.60 18.93 5.41
C GLN A 181 4.21 19.05 6.88
N ALA A 182 5.14 18.86 7.82
CA ALA A 182 4.87 19.04 9.24
C ALA A 182 4.43 20.48 9.57
N LEU A 183 5.04 21.49 8.94
CA LEU A 183 4.67 22.90 9.12
C LEU A 183 3.33 23.27 8.46
N CYS A 184 3.02 22.67 7.31
CA CYS A 184 1.82 22.94 6.52
C CYS A 184 0.63 22.03 6.86
N ARG A 185 0.80 21.07 7.77
CA ARG A 185 -0.13 19.97 8.06
C ARG A 185 -1.55 20.43 8.34
N ASP A 186 -1.72 21.56 9.01
CA ASP A 186 -3.02 22.11 9.41
C ASP A 186 -3.62 23.12 8.41
N VAL A 187 -2.89 23.45 7.33
CA VAL A 187 -3.41 24.35 6.30
C VAL A 187 -4.44 23.63 5.44
N PRO A 188 -5.68 24.13 5.31
CA PRO A 188 -6.65 23.53 4.41
C PRO A 188 -6.14 23.52 2.95
N PHE A 189 -6.31 22.41 2.23
CA PHE A 189 -5.89 22.28 0.83
C PHE A 189 -6.50 23.38 -0.05
N LEU A 190 -7.75 23.76 0.22
CA LEU A 190 -8.42 24.87 -0.46
C LEU A 190 -7.70 26.23 -0.30
N SER A 191 -6.90 26.38 0.75
CA SER A 191 -6.19 27.64 1.08
C SER A 191 -4.73 27.66 0.60
N TYR A 192 -4.25 26.66 -0.13
CA TYR A 192 -2.84 26.52 -0.50
C TYR A 192 -2.33 27.69 -1.32
N GLU A 193 -3.11 28.18 -2.29
CA GLU A 193 -2.74 29.30 -3.14
C GLU A 193 -2.54 30.63 -2.36
N THR A 194 -3.21 30.78 -1.23
CA THR A 194 -3.15 32.01 -0.43
C THR A 194 -2.25 31.91 0.80
N SER A 195 -1.92 30.70 1.25
CA SER A 195 -1.16 30.45 2.47
C SER A 195 0.32 30.87 2.33
N PRO A 196 0.84 31.79 3.18
CA PRO A 196 2.25 32.19 3.14
C PRO A 196 3.22 31.03 3.36
N ILE A 197 2.92 30.13 4.31
CA ILE A 197 3.80 28.99 4.63
C ILE A 197 3.83 27.95 3.49
N VAL A 198 2.72 27.72 2.81
CA VAL A 198 2.67 26.81 1.64
C VAL A 198 3.43 27.42 0.46
N ARG A 199 3.31 28.74 0.23
CA ARG A 199 4.09 29.43 -0.80
C ARG A 199 5.60 29.38 -0.52
N GLN A 200 6.01 29.46 0.75
CA GLN A 200 7.41 29.32 1.16
C GLN A 200 7.90 27.88 0.89
N ALA A 201 7.14 26.88 1.31
CA ALA A 201 7.44 25.47 1.05
C ALA A 201 7.55 25.20 -0.46
N ALA A 202 6.59 25.67 -1.26
CA ALA A 202 6.59 25.50 -2.70
C ALA A 202 7.85 26.09 -3.36
N ARG A 203 8.23 27.33 -3.00
CA ARG A 203 9.48 27.96 -3.50
C ARG A 203 10.71 27.14 -3.14
N ASN A 204 10.82 26.69 -1.88
CA ASN A 204 11.96 25.93 -1.40
C ASN A 204 12.08 24.56 -2.07
N LEU A 205 10.94 23.92 -2.40
CA LEU A 205 10.87 22.61 -3.05
C LEU A 205 10.84 22.71 -4.59
N GLY A 206 10.95 23.90 -5.19
CA GLY A 206 10.90 24.08 -6.64
C GLY A 206 9.54 23.74 -7.28
N ALA A 207 8.45 23.94 -6.51
CA ALA A 207 7.07 23.65 -6.92
C ALA A 207 6.20 24.91 -6.94
N THR A 208 4.94 24.77 -7.33
CA THR A 208 3.90 25.80 -7.15
C THR A 208 3.03 25.46 -5.94
N PRO A 209 2.28 26.40 -5.34
CA PRO A 209 1.34 26.10 -4.27
C PRO A 209 0.29 25.06 -4.65
N SER A 210 -0.12 25.02 -5.93
CA SER A 210 -1.10 24.04 -6.45
C SER A 210 -0.51 22.65 -6.69
N SER A 211 0.81 22.52 -6.85
CA SER A 211 1.49 21.24 -7.13
C SER A 211 2.29 20.68 -5.97
N VAL A 212 2.63 21.50 -4.97
CA VAL A 212 3.44 21.06 -3.82
C VAL A 212 2.73 19.96 -3.03
N PHE A 213 3.51 18.97 -2.59
CA PHE A 213 3.04 17.80 -1.82
C PHE A 213 2.08 16.87 -2.57
N ARG A 214 1.90 17.03 -3.89
CA ARG A 214 1.07 16.15 -4.73
C ARG A 214 1.92 15.05 -5.37
N GLY A 215 1.24 14.02 -5.89
CA GLY A 215 1.85 13.03 -6.77
C GLY A 215 2.12 13.58 -8.17
N PRO A 216 2.84 12.83 -9.01
CA PRO A 216 3.29 13.30 -10.32
C PRO A 216 2.30 13.03 -11.47
N THR A 217 1.20 12.31 -11.23
CA THR A 217 0.27 11.97 -12.30
C THR A 217 -0.60 13.17 -12.69
N LYS A 218 -1.16 13.13 -13.89
CA LYS A 218 -2.11 14.13 -14.34
C LYS A 218 -3.29 14.30 -13.36
N GLY A 219 -3.80 13.18 -12.83
CA GLY A 219 -4.89 13.18 -11.86
C GLY A 219 -4.52 13.89 -10.57
N ASP A 220 -3.29 13.66 -10.06
CA ASP A 220 -2.80 14.32 -8.86
C ASP A 220 -2.70 15.83 -8.99
N LEU A 221 -2.21 16.30 -10.13
CA LEU A 221 -1.93 17.71 -10.37
C LEU A 221 -3.18 18.54 -10.71
N ALA A 222 -4.32 17.90 -10.98
CA ALA A 222 -5.54 18.55 -11.40
C ALA A 222 -6.61 18.62 -10.30
N GLY A 223 -7.30 19.73 -10.18
CA GLY A 223 -8.47 19.93 -9.32
C GLY A 223 -8.20 19.78 -7.82
N PRO A 224 -9.21 19.36 -7.03
CA PRO A 224 -9.08 19.16 -5.59
C PRO A 224 -7.93 18.24 -5.19
N TYR A 225 -7.32 18.48 -4.03
CA TYR A 225 -6.22 17.66 -3.53
C TYR A 225 -6.67 16.23 -3.21
N ILE A 226 -7.83 16.11 -2.59
CA ILE A 226 -8.41 14.84 -2.15
C ILE A 226 -9.23 14.21 -3.28
N SER A 227 -9.03 12.91 -3.50
CA SER A 227 -9.80 12.12 -4.47
C SER A 227 -11.28 12.12 -4.14
N GLN A 228 -12.11 12.15 -5.18
CA GLN A 228 -13.57 12.06 -5.07
C GLN A 228 -14.02 10.78 -4.37
N PHE A 229 -13.22 9.73 -4.41
CA PHE A 229 -13.50 8.46 -3.74
C PHE A 229 -13.35 8.51 -2.22
N LEU A 230 -12.71 9.54 -1.66
CA LEU A 230 -12.62 9.80 -0.21
C LEU A 230 -13.64 10.84 0.29
N LEU A 231 -14.45 11.39 -0.62
CA LEU A 231 -15.40 12.48 -0.31
C LEU A 231 -16.85 12.10 -0.57
N LYS A 232 -17.10 11.35 -1.65
CA LYS A 232 -18.46 10.94 -2.01
C LYS A 232 -18.99 9.87 -1.06
N PRO A 233 -20.30 9.89 -0.73
CA PRO A 233 -20.87 8.87 0.15
C PRO A 233 -20.77 7.48 -0.47
N VAL A 234 -20.46 6.47 0.36
CA VAL A 234 -20.29 5.07 -0.06
C VAL A 234 -21.57 4.30 0.26
N ARG A 235 -22.20 3.75 -0.76
CA ARG A 235 -23.29 2.79 -0.57
C ARG A 235 -22.73 1.44 -0.16
N TYR A 236 -23.01 1.02 1.06
CA TYR A 236 -22.59 -0.27 1.60
C TYR A 236 -23.83 -1.13 1.88
N GLY A 237 -24.28 -1.87 0.87
CA GLY A 237 -25.54 -2.61 0.95
C GLY A 237 -26.73 -1.69 1.12
N ALA A 238 -27.51 -1.89 2.18
CA ALA A 238 -28.75 -1.16 2.45
C ALA A 238 -28.53 0.22 3.07
N TYR A 239 -27.34 0.54 3.57
CA TYR A 239 -27.05 1.84 4.19
C TYR A 239 -25.95 2.61 3.45
N THR A 240 -25.78 3.87 3.82
CA THR A 240 -24.81 4.76 3.21
C THR A 240 -23.80 5.20 4.28
N ILE A 241 -22.52 5.07 3.97
CA ILE A 241 -21.43 5.57 4.81
C ILE A 241 -21.16 7.02 4.37
N ASP A 242 -21.28 7.95 5.31
CA ASP A 242 -20.83 9.33 5.15
C ASP A 242 -19.33 9.39 5.42
N GLN A 243 -18.54 9.94 4.49
CA GLN A 243 -17.08 9.98 4.59
C GLN A 243 -16.58 11.19 5.40
N ARG A 244 -17.20 11.43 6.56
CA ARG A 244 -16.69 12.32 7.60
C ARG A 244 -16.07 11.48 8.71
N TYR A 245 -14.91 11.90 9.18
CA TYR A 245 -14.08 11.16 10.10
C TYR A 245 -13.83 11.93 11.38
N SER A 246 -13.55 11.25 12.49
CA SER A 246 -13.00 11.88 13.70
C SER A 246 -11.59 12.38 13.37
N MET A 247 -11.37 13.69 13.48
CA MET A 247 -10.11 14.31 13.11
C MET A 247 -9.40 14.89 14.33
N PRO A 248 -8.05 14.79 14.39
CA PRO A 248 -7.29 15.36 15.49
C PRO A 248 -7.40 16.89 15.53
N VAL A 249 -7.34 17.45 16.72
CA VAL A 249 -7.31 18.89 16.92
C VAL A 249 -6.06 19.47 16.25
N PRO A 250 -6.19 20.55 15.45
CA PRO A 250 -5.07 21.21 14.80
C PRO A 250 -4.00 21.68 15.79
N GLY A 251 -2.75 21.71 15.34
CA GLY A 251 -1.60 22.17 16.15
C GLY A 251 -1.05 21.13 17.12
N THR A 252 -1.61 19.93 17.18
CA THR A 252 -1.10 18.84 18.02
C THR A 252 -0.04 18.03 17.26
N ASP A 253 1.24 18.26 17.58
CA ASP A 253 2.36 17.49 17.05
C ASP A 253 3.10 16.77 18.19
N PHE A 254 3.72 15.64 17.83
CA PHE A 254 4.40 14.74 18.76
C PHE A 254 5.89 14.66 18.45
N MET A 255 6.69 14.19 19.41
CA MET A 255 8.14 14.03 19.30
C MET A 255 8.88 15.32 18.93
N THR A 256 8.40 16.44 19.44
CA THR A 256 9.02 17.75 19.25
C THR A 256 10.13 18.02 20.27
N THR A 257 10.35 17.16 21.25
CA THR A 257 11.41 17.21 22.26
C THR A 257 12.15 15.88 22.35
N LEU A 258 13.44 15.90 22.75
CA LEU A 258 14.23 14.67 22.97
C LEU A 258 13.65 13.79 24.08
N ASN A 259 13.03 14.40 25.11
CA ASN A 259 12.39 13.65 26.20
C ASN A 259 11.19 12.83 25.73
N GLU A 260 10.49 13.27 24.70
CA GLU A 260 9.40 12.51 24.07
C GLU A 260 9.93 11.54 23.02
N TRP A 261 10.87 11.98 22.18
CA TRP A 261 11.41 11.22 21.08
C TRP A 261 12.17 9.96 21.51
N SER A 262 13.12 10.09 22.47
CA SER A 262 14.04 9.01 22.82
C SER A 262 13.36 7.76 23.42
N PRO A 263 12.40 7.87 24.37
CA PRO A 263 11.67 6.70 24.84
C PRO A 263 10.89 5.98 23.74
N ILE A 264 10.26 6.74 22.84
CA ILE A 264 9.47 6.19 21.72
C ILE A 264 10.36 5.43 20.74
N GLN A 265 11.60 5.91 20.46
CA GLN A 265 12.57 5.15 19.67
C GLN A 265 12.91 3.80 20.29
N SER A 266 13.01 3.73 21.60
CA SER A 266 13.23 2.49 22.34
C SER A 266 12.00 1.59 22.44
N GLY A 267 10.86 1.95 21.85
CA GLY A 267 9.63 1.16 21.86
C GLY A 267 8.80 1.31 23.14
N ILE A 268 9.05 2.34 23.94
CA ILE A 268 8.19 2.70 25.06
C ILE A 268 6.90 3.31 24.49
N PRO A 269 5.71 2.93 24.97
CA PRO A 269 4.46 3.55 24.55
C PRO A 269 4.45 5.06 24.80
N PRO A 270 3.78 5.86 23.95
CA PRO A 270 3.65 7.30 24.19
C PRO A 270 2.87 7.56 25.48
N TRP A 271 3.22 8.64 26.16
CA TRP A 271 2.52 9.11 27.36
C TRP A 271 1.52 10.25 27.05
N ARG A 272 1.61 10.83 25.85
CA ARG A 272 0.63 11.78 25.31
C ARG A 272 -0.29 11.05 24.34
N GLU A 273 -1.55 11.46 24.31
CA GLU A 273 -2.56 10.97 23.37
C GLU A 273 -3.01 12.10 22.43
N ALA A 274 -3.54 11.74 21.29
CA ALA A 274 -4.16 12.69 20.39
C ALA A 274 -5.52 13.14 20.96
N SER A 275 -5.81 14.43 20.83
CA SER A 275 -7.14 14.98 21.10
C SER A 275 -7.91 15.12 19.79
N TYR A 276 -9.20 14.79 19.82
CA TYR A 276 -10.04 14.77 18.63
C TYR A 276 -11.11 15.88 18.67
N ASP A 277 -11.44 16.35 17.49
CA ASP A 277 -12.54 17.30 17.30
C ASP A 277 -13.88 16.61 17.63
N LEU A 278 -14.81 17.36 18.23
CA LEU A 278 -16.13 16.82 18.58
C LEU A 278 -16.99 16.50 17.35
N MET A 279 -16.75 17.19 16.24
CA MET A 279 -17.51 17.05 15.00
C MET A 279 -16.71 16.30 13.95
N PRO A 280 -17.22 15.18 13.41
CA PRO A 280 -16.60 14.53 12.27
C PRO A 280 -16.51 15.47 11.05
N ARG A 281 -15.40 15.38 10.31
CA ARG A 281 -15.09 16.27 9.18
C ARG A 281 -14.67 15.48 7.95
N TYR A 282 -14.87 16.05 6.78
CA TYR A 282 -14.21 15.62 5.55
C TYR A 282 -12.71 15.94 5.63
N ILE A 283 -11.89 15.14 4.94
CA ILE A 283 -10.44 15.33 4.85
C ILE A 283 -10.12 16.67 4.18
N ARG A 284 -9.74 17.69 4.94
CA ARG A 284 -9.54 19.08 4.48
C ARG A 284 -8.07 19.49 4.38
N ASN A 285 -7.16 18.79 5.07
CA ASN A 285 -5.75 19.15 5.16
C ASN A 285 -4.86 17.91 5.35
N GLY A 286 -3.56 18.11 5.47
CA GLY A 286 -2.58 17.04 5.64
C GLY A 286 -2.73 16.26 6.94
N ARG A 287 -3.16 16.91 8.06
CA ARG A 287 -3.41 16.23 9.34
C ARG A 287 -4.58 15.27 9.24
N ASP A 288 -5.66 15.71 8.63
CA ASP A 288 -6.85 14.88 8.43
C ASP A 288 -6.53 13.69 7.53
N LEU A 289 -5.74 13.90 6.46
CA LEU A 289 -5.30 12.81 5.58
C LEU A 289 -4.36 11.83 6.30
N ALA A 290 -3.45 12.35 7.13
CA ALA A 290 -2.59 11.51 7.97
C ALA A 290 -3.42 10.65 8.93
N GLU A 291 -4.45 11.23 9.54
CA GLU A 291 -5.34 10.50 10.46
C GLU A 291 -6.17 9.42 9.75
N TYR A 292 -6.67 9.71 8.55
CA TYR A 292 -7.37 8.71 7.76
C TYR A 292 -6.52 7.45 7.56
N VAL A 293 -5.27 7.60 7.13
CA VAL A 293 -4.35 6.49 6.90
C VAL A 293 -3.65 5.95 8.17
N HIS A 294 -4.04 6.44 9.34
CA HIS A 294 -3.62 5.91 10.64
C HIS A 294 -4.50 4.73 11.07
N TYR A 295 -5.80 4.83 10.80
CA TYR A 295 -6.83 3.87 11.26
C TYR A 295 -7.58 3.16 10.13
N ASP A 296 -7.20 3.37 8.87
CA ASP A 296 -7.83 2.68 7.74
C ASP A 296 -7.56 1.17 7.76
N PHE A 297 -8.55 0.39 7.35
CA PHE A 297 -8.30 -1.00 6.98
C PHE A 297 -7.50 -1.06 5.69
N PRO A 298 -6.64 -2.08 5.48
CA PRO A 298 -5.62 -2.07 4.42
C PRO A 298 -6.10 -1.70 3.02
N TYR A 299 -7.32 -2.03 2.62
CA TYR A 299 -7.90 -1.68 1.31
C TYR A 299 -9.20 -0.86 1.41
N GLN A 300 -9.47 -0.26 2.54
CA GLN A 300 -10.72 0.48 2.82
C GLN A 300 -11.02 1.54 1.75
N ALA A 301 -10.04 2.37 1.40
CA ALA A 301 -10.19 3.44 0.41
C ALA A 301 -10.58 2.90 -0.97
N PHE A 302 -9.97 1.79 -1.37
CA PHE A 302 -10.18 1.16 -2.68
C PHE A 302 -11.48 0.36 -2.72
N LEU A 303 -11.90 -0.24 -1.60
CA LEU A 303 -13.23 -0.82 -1.46
C LEU A 303 -14.29 0.28 -1.56
N GLY A 304 -14.09 1.42 -0.90
CA GLY A 304 -14.95 2.59 -1.03
C GLY A 304 -15.09 3.05 -2.48
N ALA A 305 -13.96 3.17 -3.20
CA ALA A 305 -13.94 3.52 -4.62
C ALA A 305 -14.69 2.49 -5.49
N ALA A 306 -14.44 1.19 -5.27
CA ALA A 306 -15.15 0.13 -5.97
C ALA A 306 -16.66 0.21 -5.75
N LEU A 307 -17.09 0.38 -4.50
CA LEU A 307 -18.52 0.49 -4.15
C LEU A 307 -19.17 1.75 -4.73
N ILE A 308 -18.47 2.88 -4.78
CA ILE A 308 -18.95 4.09 -5.46
C ILE A 308 -19.15 3.81 -6.94
N LEU A 309 -18.16 3.20 -7.61
CA LEU A 309 -18.21 2.89 -9.04
C LEU A 309 -19.27 1.83 -9.36
N ILE A 310 -19.38 0.76 -8.57
CA ILE A 310 -20.39 -0.29 -8.74
C ILE A 310 -21.80 0.27 -8.59
N ASN A 311 -22.03 1.17 -7.63
CA ASN A 311 -23.34 1.73 -7.35
C ASN A 311 -23.68 3.00 -8.15
N SER A 312 -22.81 3.42 -9.07
CA SER A 312 -23.06 4.59 -9.93
C SER A 312 -24.01 4.21 -11.05
N GLY A 313 -25.26 4.64 -10.95
CA GLY A 313 -26.33 4.41 -11.92
C GLY A 313 -27.72 4.29 -11.29
N PRO A 314 -28.80 4.19 -12.09
CA PRO A 314 -30.15 4.02 -11.58
C PRO A 314 -30.29 2.70 -10.81
N ARG A 315 -30.96 2.73 -9.66
CA ARG A 315 -31.20 1.54 -8.81
C ARG A 315 -31.97 0.42 -9.52
N SER A 316 -32.76 0.77 -10.54
CA SER A 316 -33.63 -0.16 -11.25
C SER A 316 -32.92 -1.04 -12.29
N ILE A 317 -31.65 -0.73 -12.59
CA ILE A 317 -30.91 -1.41 -13.65
C ILE A 317 -29.50 -1.70 -13.11
N LEU A 318 -29.38 -2.79 -12.32
CA LEU A 318 -28.11 -3.25 -11.73
C LEU A 318 -27.00 -3.47 -12.79
N ASN A 319 -27.37 -3.59 -14.06
CA ASN A 319 -26.50 -3.95 -15.17
C ASN A 319 -26.02 -2.81 -16.04
N CYS A 320 -26.58 -1.62 -15.91
CA CYS A 320 -26.14 -0.45 -16.68
C CYS A 320 -25.10 0.37 -15.93
N ASN A 321 -24.08 -0.30 -15.39
CA ASN A 321 -22.96 0.43 -14.83
C ASN A 321 -22.12 1.01 -15.98
N GLN A 322 -22.27 2.30 -16.23
CA GLN A 322 -21.56 3.05 -17.28
C GLN A 322 -20.03 2.96 -17.13
N PHE A 323 -19.52 2.67 -15.93
CA PHE A 323 -18.09 2.60 -15.66
C PHE A 323 -17.49 1.21 -15.91
N ARG A 324 -18.24 0.23 -16.40
CA ARG A 324 -17.66 -1.09 -16.71
C ARG A 324 -16.58 -0.99 -17.78
N SER A 325 -15.47 -1.70 -17.53
CA SER A 325 -14.37 -1.80 -18.50
C SER A 325 -14.85 -2.32 -19.87
N GLY A 326 -14.22 -1.87 -20.94
CA GLY A 326 -14.39 -2.44 -22.27
C GLY A 326 -14.01 -3.92 -22.37
N SER A 327 -13.21 -4.40 -21.42
CA SER A 327 -12.82 -5.82 -21.31
C SER A 327 -13.91 -6.72 -20.72
N ASN A 328 -14.99 -6.16 -20.15
CA ASN A 328 -16.07 -6.95 -19.56
C ASN A 328 -16.95 -7.58 -20.63
N PRO A 329 -16.99 -8.93 -20.79
CA PRO A 329 -17.74 -9.61 -21.84
C PRO A 329 -19.25 -9.40 -21.73
N TYR A 330 -19.77 -9.10 -20.54
CA TYR A 330 -21.19 -8.85 -20.29
C TYR A 330 -21.64 -7.40 -20.53
N ARG A 331 -20.70 -6.48 -20.87
CA ARG A 331 -21.00 -5.04 -21.02
C ARG A 331 -22.17 -4.77 -21.99
N TYR A 332 -22.27 -5.55 -23.05
CA TYR A 332 -23.29 -5.38 -24.10
C TYR A 332 -24.24 -6.58 -24.18
N SER A 333 -24.17 -7.53 -23.27
CA SER A 333 -25.10 -8.67 -23.24
C SER A 333 -26.52 -8.19 -22.94
N THR A 334 -27.50 -8.76 -23.64
CA THR A 334 -28.93 -8.50 -23.44
C THR A 334 -29.61 -9.62 -22.63
N VAL A 335 -28.90 -10.70 -22.36
CA VAL A 335 -29.46 -11.92 -21.71
C VAL A 335 -28.69 -12.37 -20.48
N GLU A 336 -27.42 -11.95 -20.34
CA GLU A 336 -26.55 -12.34 -19.24
C GLU A 336 -25.97 -11.13 -18.53
N GLU A 337 -25.68 -11.30 -17.25
CA GLU A 337 -25.11 -10.29 -16.37
C GLU A 337 -23.91 -10.86 -15.60
N GLY A 338 -22.83 -10.09 -15.51
CA GLY A 338 -21.69 -10.42 -14.66
C GLY A 338 -22.07 -10.29 -13.17
N PHE A 339 -21.82 -11.33 -12.40
CA PHE A 339 -22.02 -11.32 -10.94
C PHE A 339 -20.86 -12.01 -10.22
N VAL A 340 -20.66 -13.32 -10.43
CA VAL A 340 -19.55 -14.08 -9.85
C VAL A 340 -18.25 -13.76 -10.57
N THR A 341 -18.29 -13.73 -11.92
CA THR A 341 -17.22 -13.24 -12.79
C THR A 341 -17.62 -11.89 -13.39
N PHE A 342 -16.67 -10.99 -13.56
CA PHE A 342 -16.86 -9.63 -14.11
C PHE A 342 -17.95 -8.81 -13.39
N GLY A 343 -18.22 -9.12 -12.13
CA GLY A 343 -19.24 -8.49 -11.30
C GLY A 343 -18.70 -8.00 -9.95
N GLN A 344 -19.64 -7.57 -9.08
CA GLN A 344 -19.28 -7.01 -7.77
C GLN A 344 -18.56 -8.00 -6.86
N ALA A 345 -18.94 -9.29 -6.90
CA ALA A 345 -18.35 -10.33 -6.05
C ALA A 345 -16.85 -10.44 -6.32
N GLU A 346 -16.47 -10.48 -7.59
CA GLU A 346 -15.10 -10.65 -8.02
C GLU A 346 -14.22 -9.41 -7.72
N VAL A 347 -14.72 -8.22 -8.03
CA VAL A 347 -13.96 -6.97 -7.78
C VAL A 347 -13.63 -6.82 -6.30
N THR A 348 -14.58 -7.09 -5.41
CA THR A 348 -14.36 -6.97 -3.96
C THR A 348 -13.41 -8.04 -3.42
N ASP A 349 -13.47 -9.27 -3.94
CA ASP A 349 -12.54 -10.36 -3.61
C ASP A 349 -11.11 -10.02 -4.07
N TRP A 350 -10.94 -9.54 -5.29
CA TRP A 350 -9.60 -9.20 -5.82
C TRP A 350 -8.90 -8.11 -5.02
N LEU A 351 -9.61 -7.09 -4.55
CA LEU A 351 -9.04 -6.06 -3.69
C LEU A 351 -8.41 -6.66 -2.43
N GLY A 352 -9.07 -7.64 -1.81
CA GLY A 352 -8.51 -8.35 -0.66
C GLY A 352 -7.28 -9.21 -1.01
N ARG A 353 -7.34 -9.94 -2.12
CA ARG A 353 -6.24 -10.81 -2.59
C ARG A 353 -4.98 -10.02 -2.92
N VAL A 354 -5.09 -8.98 -3.77
CA VAL A 354 -3.93 -8.17 -4.14
C VAL A 354 -3.35 -7.41 -2.95
N THR A 355 -4.17 -7.02 -1.97
CA THR A 355 -3.72 -6.37 -0.73
C THR A 355 -2.79 -7.27 0.07
N THR A 356 -3.17 -8.54 0.26
CA THR A 356 -2.34 -9.49 1.00
C THR A 356 -1.05 -9.81 0.24
N ALA A 357 -1.12 -9.99 -1.08
CA ALA A 357 0.05 -10.17 -1.94
C ALA A 357 1.01 -8.97 -1.86
N ALA A 358 0.48 -7.75 -1.97
CA ALA A 358 1.23 -6.50 -1.89
C ALA A 358 1.95 -6.34 -0.54
N LEU A 359 1.27 -6.64 0.58
CA LEU A 359 1.89 -6.57 1.90
C LEU A 359 3.01 -7.59 2.07
N LYS A 360 2.85 -8.83 1.58
CA LYS A 360 3.94 -9.83 1.61
C LYS A 360 5.16 -9.35 0.82
N ALA A 361 4.98 -8.81 -0.39
CA ALA A 361 6.04 -8.24 -1.19
C ALA A 361 6.73 -7.05 -0.49
N ALA A 362 5.94 -6.11 0.07
CA ALA A 362 6.49 -5.00 0.83
C ALA A 362 7.28 -5.45 2.07
N TYR A 363 6.81 -6.47 2.80
CA TYR A 363 7.49 -6.98 4.00
C TYR A 363 8.76 -7.75 3.66
N TYR A 364 8.78 -8.47 2.54
CA TYR A 364 10.02 -9.05 2.00
C TYR A 364 11.07 -7.97 1.76
N GLN A 365 10.73 -6.91 1.05
CA GLN A 365 11.63 -5.80 0.78
C GLN A 365 12.08 -5.08 2.07
N LYS A 366 11.15 -4.84 3.00
CA LYS A 366 11.44 -4.18 4.28
C LYS A 366 12.46 -4.94 5.12
N TRP A 367 12.22 -6.23 5.36
CA TRP A 367 12.97 -7.01 6.34
C TRP A 367 14.16 -7.76 5.74
N MET A 368 14.02 -8.26 4.50
CA MET A 368 15.08 -9.06 3.88
C MET A 368 16.12 -8.20 3.14
N VAL A 369 15.69 -7.05 2.57
CA VAL A 369 16.56 -6.29 1.67
C VAL A 369 16.99 -4.95 2.28
N HIS A 370 16.08 -4.04 2.57
CA HIS A 370 16.43 -2.62 2.73
C HIS A 370 16.65 -2.18 4.17
N ARG A 371 15.86 -2.61 5.13
CA ARG A 371 15.88 -2.19 6.55
C ARG A 371 16.13 -0.69 6.76
N ARG A 372 15.55 0.15 5.89
CA ARG A 372 15.74 1.59 5.84
C ARG A 372 15.31 2.27 7.14
N LEU A 373 16.10 3.25 7.58
CA LEU A 373 15.81 4.15 8.69
C LEU A 373 14.48 4.90 8.48
N ARG A 374 13.72 5.10 9.55
CA ARG A 374 12.50 5.92 9.53
C ARG A 374 12.79 7.41 9.59
N PRO A 375 11.91 8.28 9.02
CA PRO A 375 12.11 9.73 9.04
C PRO A 375 12.25 10.33 10.44
N GLU A 376 11.47 9.84 11.41
CA GLU A 376 11.57 10.32 12.80
C GLU A 376 12.95 10.06 13.42
N ALA A 377 13.57 8.94 13.10
CA ALA A 377 14.91 8.61 13.57
C ALA A 377 15.97 9.47 12.87
N LEU A 378 15.83 9.71 11.55
CA LEU A 378 16.69 10.66 10.83
C LEU A 378 16.56 12.07 11.42
N GLY A 379 15.33 12.50 11.76
CA GLY A 379 15.10 13.78 12.47
C GLY A 379 15.87 13.87 13.77
N GLY A 380 16.00 12.77 14.50
CA GLY A 380 16.84 12.68 15.71
C GLY A 380 18.33 12.89 15.42
N LEU A 381 18.87 12.28 14.35
CA LEU A 381 20.26 12.47 13.94
C LEU A 381 20.53 13.92 13.48
N ILE A 382 19.59 14.53 12.74
CA ILE A 382 19.64 15.94 12.32
C ILE A 382 19.68 16.85 13.55
N HIS A 383 18.74 16.66 14.49
CA HIS A 383 18.67 17.45 15.71
C HIS A 383 19.96 17.43 16.50
N GLN A 384 20.51 16.25 16.75
CA GLN A 384 21.72 16.09 17.55
C GLN A 384 22.93 16.72 16.87
N THR A 385 23.01 16.63 15.52
CA THR A 385 24.11 17.23 14.74
C THR A 385 24.02 18.75 14.76
N LYS A 386 22.84 19.33 14.49
CA LYS A 386 22.66 20.81 14.49
C LYS A 386 22.75 21.42 15.88
N ALA A 387 22.29 20.72 16.90
CA ALA A 387 22.41 21.16 18.31
C ALA A 387 23.82 20.92 18.90
N SER A 388 24.77 20.44 18.11
CA SER A 388 26.15 20.13 18.55
C SER A 388 26.24 19.14 19.71
N ILE A 389 25.24 18.27 19.86
CA ILE A 389 25.22 17.21 20.87
C ILE A 389 26.10 16.02 20.43
N ARG A 390 25.95 15.62 19.17
CA ARG A 390 26.72 14.55 18.54
C ARG A 390 26.74 14.72 17.02
N LYS A 391 27.90 14.56 16.39
CA LYS A 391 28.04 14.71 14.93
C LYS A 391 27.76 13.39 14.22
N TYR A 392 26.86 13.44 13.22
CA TYR A 392 26.57 12.34 12.32
C TYR A 392 26.90 12.69 10.86
N PRO A 393 27.19 11.71 10.00
CA PRO A 393 27.57 11.93 8.61
C PRO A 393 26.35 12.19 7.72
N ILE A 394 25.60 13.24 8.02
CA ILE A 394 24.44 13.70 7.26
C ILE A 394 24.94 14.71 6.22
N HIS A 395 24.37 14.67 5.02
CA HIS A 395 24.73 15.58 3.94
C HIS A 395 24.48 17.05 4.36
N SER A 396 25.44 17.93 4.06
CA SER A 396 25.39 19.33 4.51
C SER A 396 24.14 20.08 4.02
N SER A 397 23.71 19.83 2.79
CA SER A 397 22.50 20.47 2.24
C SER A 397 21.23 20.18 3.05
N LEU A 398 21.18 19.05 3.75
CA LEU A 398 20.07 18.73 4.65
C LEU A 398 20.20 19.50 5.98
N LEU A 399 21.39 19.60 6.51
CA LEU A 399 21.65 20.37 7.74
C LEU A 399 21.44 21.89 7.55
N GLU A 400 21.61 22.39 6.32
CA GLU A 400 21.40 23.78 5.93
C GLU A 400 20.00 24.03 5.34
N SER A 401 19.10 23.07 5.44
CA SER A 401 17.75 23.16 4.88
C SER A 401 16.91 24.22 5.60
N GLU A 402 16.31 25.14 4.82
CA GLU A 402 15.33 26.13 5.30
C GLU A 402 14.17 25.48 6.07
N ALA A 403 13.72 24.30 5.63
CA ALA A 403 12.65 23.55 6.28
C ALA A 403 13.02 23.13 7.71
N VAL A 404 14.25 22.65 7.89
CA VAL A 404 14.78 22.22 9.21
C VAL A 404 14.91 23.43 10.15
N ASP A 405 15.36 24.57 9.64
CA ASP A 405 15.47 25.81 10.43
C ASP A 405 14.09 26.38 10.78
N ALA A 406 13.12 26.30 9.89
CA ALA A 406 11.74 26.72 10.15
C ALA A 406 11.08 25.86 11.26
N ILE A 407 11.37 24.56 11.33
CA ILE A 407 10.95 23.71 12.45
C ILE A 407 11.60 24.16 13.76
N PHE A 408 12.88 24.52 13.76
CA PHE A 408 13.54 25.03 14.97
C PHE A 408 12.90 26.33 15.48
N HIS A 409 12.55 27.24 14.57
CA HIS A 409 11.85 28.48 14.95
C HIS A 409 10.48 28.20 15.61
N ARG A 410 9.80 27.13 15.21
CA ARG A 410 8.48 26.81 15.76
C ARG A 410 8.56 25.99 17.06
N TYR A 411 9.50 25.04 17.18
CA TYR A 411 9.52 24.07 18.27
C TYR A 411 10.76 24.16 19.16
N SER A 412 11.71 25.05 18.87
CA SER A 412 13.03 25.10 19.53
C SER A 412 13.79 23.77 19.47
N SER A 413 13.54 23.01 18.42
CA SER A 413 14.07 21.66 18.18
C SER A 413 14.16 21.42 16.68
N TYR A 414 15.17 20.66 16.24
CA TYR A 414 15.31 20.21 14.84
C TYR A 414 14.71 18.81 14.61
N LEU A 415 14.02 18.24 15.58
CA LEU A 415 13.32 16.95 15.42
C LEU A 415 12.21 17.08 14.38
N LEU A 416 11.94 16.00 13.64
CA LEU A 416 10.81 15.96 12.70
C LEU A 416 9.50 15.72 13.49
N PRO A 417 8.58 16.70 13.54
CA PRO A 417 7.32 16.56 14.24
C PRO A 417 6.46 15.46 13.63
N GLN A 418 5.91 14.59 14.46
CA GLN A 418 5.06 13.48 14.04
C GLN A 418 3.58 13.80 14.23
N ALA A 419 2.70 13.29 13.36
CA ALA A 419 1.26 13.43 13.52
C ALA A 419 0.69 12.47 14.58
N TYR A 420 1.38 11.35 14.83
CA TYR A 420 0.94 10.30 15.75
C TYR A 420 1.75 10.29 17.03
N PRO A 421 1.12 10.04 18.19
CA PRO A 421 1.82 10.01 19.46
C PRO A 421 2.90 8.92 19.52
N GLU A 422 2.69 7.79 18.89
CA GLU A 422 3.65 6.70 18.79
C GLU A 422 4.67 6.83 17.64
N GLY A 423 4.47 7.79 16.73
CA GLY A 423 5.28 8.00 15.54
C GLY A 423 5.25 6.84 14.56
N CYS A 424 6.41 6.49 14.03
CA CYS A 424 6.54 5.41 13.06
C CYS A 424 6.20 4.04 13.63
N PRO A 425 5.58 3.15 12.84
CA PRO A 425 5.39 1.76 13.24
C PRO A 425 6.72 1.00 13.34
N LEU A 426 6.73 -0.11 14.10
CA LEU A 426 7.92 -0.89 14.41
C LEU A 426 8.29 -1.87 13.28
N HIS A 427 8.50 -1.34 12.09
CA HIS A 427 9.06 -2.04 10.92
C HIS A 427 9.82 -1.07 10.01
N PRO A 428 10.76 -1.53 9.18
CA PRO A 428 11.55 -0.67 8.29
C PRO A 428 10.71 0.24 7.38
N SER A 429 11.30 1.36 6.94
CA SER A 429 10.57 2.37 6.17
C SER A 429 10.22 1.91 4.76
N TYR A 430 11.19 1.41 4.00
CA TYR A 430 11.14 1.23 2.55
C TYR A 430 10.81 -0.21 2.13
N PRO A 431 9.84 -0.39 1.20
CA PRO A 431 8.88 0.57 0.67
C PRO A 431 7.70 0.83 1.63
N ALA A 432 6.88 1.85 1.36
CA ALA A 432 5.68 2.10 2.16
C ALA A 432 4.61 1.02 1.90
N GLY A 433 4.13 0.36 2.97
CA GLY A 433 3.13 -0.71 2.85
C GLY A 433 1.78 -0.21 2.30
N HIS A 434 1.28 0.94 2.79
CA HIS A 434 0.08 1.58 2.27
C HIS A 434 0.17 1.90 0.78
N ALA A 435 1.33 2.43 0.33
CA ALA A 435 1.56 2.70 -1.08
C ALA A 435 1.58 1.41 -1.93
N THR A 436 2.15 0.31 -1.40
CA THR A 436 2.17 -0.97 -2.12
C THR A 436 0.76 -1.54 -2.27
N ILE A 437 -0.07 -1.46 -1.23
CA ILE A 437 -1.49 -1.81 -1.33
C ILE A 437 -2.18 -0.91 -2.35
N ALA A 438 -1.95 0.40 -2.28
CA ALA A 438 -2.57 1.38 -3.15
C ALA A 438 -2.26 1.11 -4.64
N GLY A 439 -1.00 0.78 -4.96
CA GLY A 439 -0.60 0.40 -6.31
C GLY A 439 -1.33 -0.84 -6.81
N ALA A 440 -1.37 -1.90 -5.99
CA ALA A 440 -2.02 -3.16 -6.37
C ALA A 440 -3.54 -3.02 -6.54
N CYS A 441 -4.21 -2.33 -5.61
CA CYS A 441 -5.65 -2.07 -5.70
C CYS A 441 -6.01 -1.17 -6.88
N SER A 442 -5.16 -0.19 -7.24
CA SER A 442 -5.37 0.67 -8.41
C SER A 442 -5.36 -0.14 -9.71
N VAL A 443 -4.50 -1.15 -9.83
CA VAL A 443 -4.48 -2.07 -10.98
C VAL A 443 -5.82 -2.80 -11.10
N VAL A 444 -6.34 -3.33 -10.00
CA VAL A 444 -7.65 -4.00 -9.98
C VAL A 444 -8.76 -3.05 -10.43
N LEU A 445 -8.84 -1.85 -9.84
CA LEU A 445 -9.89 -0.89 -10.19
C LEU A 445 -9.81 -0.48 -11.66
N LYS A 446 -8.60 -0.19 -12.17
CA LYS A 446 -8.40 0.18 -13.59
C LYS A 446 -8.68 -0.97 -14.56
N ALA A 447 -8.47 -2.22 -14.16
CA ALA A 447 -8.81 -3.40 -14.96
C ALA A 447 -10.32 -3.64 -15.03
N CYS A 448 -11.04 -3.39 -13.93
CA CYS A 448 -12.48 -3.63 -13.81
C CYS A 448 -13.35 -2.50 -14.33
N PHE A 449 -12.87 -1.24 -14.27
CA PHE A 449 -13.62 -0.05 -14.62
C PHE A 449 -13.01 0.70 -15.79
N ASP A 450 -13.85 1.38 -16.58
CA ASP A 450 -13.42 2.20 -17.71
C ASP A 450 -12.74 3.48 -17.22
N SER A 451 -11.40 3.46 -17.23
CA SER A 451 -10.58 4.57 -16.74
C SER A 451 -10.76 5.87 -17.54
N SER A 452 -11.34 5.82 -18.75
CA SER A 452 -11.57 6.99 -19.60
C SER A 452 -12.87 7.73 -19.30
N MET A 453 -13.80 7.11 -18.58
CA MET A 453 -15.09 7.70 -18.25
C MET A 453 -14.94 8.87 -17.28
N LEU A 454 -15.70 9.94 -17.52
CA LEU A 454 -15.72 11.12 -16.66
C LEU A 454 -16.54 10.86 -15.39
N LEU A 455 -16.04 11.32 -14.26
CA LEU A 455 -16.78 11.32 -13.00
C LEU A 455 -17.68 12.56 -12.93
N PRO A 456 -18.99 12.38 -12.73
CA PRO A 456 -19.91 13.52 -12.60
C PRO A 456 -19.85 14.15 -11.20
N SER A 457 -20.25 15.43 -11.12
CA SER A 457 -20.55 16.11 -9.85
C SER A 457 -19.41 16.07 -8.83
N CYS A 458 -18.25 16.59 -9.20
CA CYS A 458 -17.08 16.66 -8.32
C CYS A 458 -17.27 17.67 -7.20
N VAL A 459 -16.66 17.38 -6.06
CA VAL A 459 -16.77 18.16 -4.82
C VAL A 459 -15.41 18.38 -4.17
N GLU A 460 -15.33 19.37 -3.29
CA GLU A 460 -14.14 19.67 -2.48
C GLU A 460 -14.58 20.02 -1.06
N PRO A 461 -13.86 19.64 0.00
CA PRO A 461 -14.17 20.03 1.36
C PRO A 461 -14.06 21.54 1.55
N SER A 462 -15.00 22.12 2.30
CA SER A 462 -14.87 23.48 2.83
C SER A 462 -13.64 23.59 3.73
N ALA A 463 -13.15 24.80 3.96
CA ALA A 463 -11.95 25.04 4.79
C ALA A 463 -12.09 24.49 6.22
N ASP A 464 -13.30 24.44 6.77
CA ASP A 464 -13.62 23.84 8.06
C ASP A 464 -13.89 22.33 7.99
N GLY A 465 -14.03 21.76 6.79
CA GLY A 465 -14.31 20.33 6.55
C GLY A 465 -15.72 19.89 6.92
N LEU A 466 -16.65 20.82 7.22
CA LEU A 466 -18.02 20.45 7.63
C LEU A 466 -18.94 20.19 6.44
N THR A 467 -18.64 20.78 5.29
CA THR A 467 -19.46 20.68 4.08
C THR A 467 -18.61 20.37 2.85
N LEU A 468 -19.27 19.94 1.78
CA LEU A 468 -18.68 19.77 0.46
C LEU A 468 -19.17 20.87 -0.48
N VAL A 469 -18.23 21.50 -1.20
CA VAL A 469 -18.48 22.52 -2.22
C VAL A 469 -18.41 21.87 -3.59
N VAL A 470 -19.40 22.15 -4.45
CA VAL A 470 -19.42 21.63 -5.83
C VAL A 470 -18.32 22.29 -6.67
N ARG A 471 -17.58 21.50 -7.43
CA ARG A 471 -16.52 21.92 -8.36
C ARG A 471 -16.96 21.65 -9.80
N SER A 472 -17.78 22.56 -10.33
CA SER A 472 -18.26 22.50 -11.73
C SER A 472 -17.16 22.72 -12.77
N ASP A 473 -16.04 23.29 -12.36
CA ASP A 473 -14.83 23.53 -13.15
C ASP A 473 -13.90 22.30 -13.26
N TYR A 474 -14.25 21.19 -12.59
CA TYR A 474 -13.42 19.98 -12.54
C TYR A 474 -14.19 18.73 -12.98
N SER A 475 -13.73 18.07 -14.03
CA SER A 475 -14.31 16.85 -14.62
C SER A 475 -13.21 15.83 -14.90
N PRO A 476 -12.72 15.13 -13.88
CA PRO A 476 -11.68 14.11 -14.03
C PRO A 476 -12.22 12.83 -14.65
N THR A 477 -11.31 12.03 -15.20
CA THR A 477 -11.64 10.65 -15.53
C THR A 477 -11.62 9.76 -14.28
N VAL A 478 -12.23 8.58 -14.38
CA VAL A 478 -12.15 7.53 -13.34
C VAL A 478 -10.68 7.16 -13.08
N GLY A 479 -9.88 7.03 -14.13
CA GLY A 479 -8.44 6.72 -14.01
C GLY A 479 -7.66 7.81 -13.29
N ASP A 480 -7.90 9.09 -13.61
CA ASP A 480 -7.25 10.23 -12.92
C ASP A 480 -7.57 10.22 -11.41
N GLU A 481 -8.81 9.89 -11.03
CA GLU A 481 -9.21 9.84 -9.62
C GLU A 481 -8.74 8.58 -8.88
N ILE A 482 -8.56 7.44 -9.57
CA ILE A 482 -7.90 6.26 -9.00
C ILE A 482 -6.41 6.57 -8.73
N ASP A 483 -5.73 7.23 -9.64
CA ASP A 483 -4.33 7.65 -9.46
C ASP A 483 -4.21 8.59 -8.26
N LYS A 484 -5.05 9.62 -8.18
CA LYS A 484 -5.11 10.55 -7.06
C LYS A 484 -5.40 9.82 -5.74
N LEU A 485 -6.35 8.88 -5.72
CA LEU A 485 -6.62 8.07 -4.53
C LEU A 485 -5.37 7.36 -4.06
N ALA A 486 -4.65 6.70 -4.96
CA ALA A 486 -3.45 5.96 -4.63
C ALA A 486 -2.35 6.85 -4.02
N PHE A 487 -2.15 8.03 -4.61
CA PHE A 487 -1.20 9.00 -4.05
C PHE A 487 -1.69 9.63 -2.75
N ASN A 488 -2.98 9.88 -2.56
CA ASN A 488 -3.51 10.34 -1.28
C ASN A 488 -3.21 9.34 -0.15
N ILE A 489 -3.44 8.04 -0.38
CA ILE A 489 -3.14 6.99 0.60
C ILE A 489 -1.63 6.89 0.87
N ALA A 490 -0.80 6.98 -0.15
CA ALA A 490 0.65 6.97 -0.01
C ALA A 490 1.16 8.22 0.73
N MET A 491 0.80 9.41 0.26
CA MET A 491 1.26 10.69 0.82
C MET A 491 0.67 11.00 2.20
N GLY A 492 -0.47 10.41 2.57
CA GLY A 492 -0.99 10.51 3.93
C GLY A 492 0.02 10.04 4.98
N ARG A 493 0.84 9.05 4.63
CA ARG A 493 1.92 8.55 5.49
C ARG A 493 3.11 9.52 5.55
N ASP A 494 3.38 10.24 4.46
CA ASP A 494 4.40 11.30 4.42
C ASP A 494 3.92 12.51 5.24
N TRP A 495 2.65 12.89 5.13
CA TRP A 495 2.02 13.91 5.99
C TRP A 495 2.10 13.58 7.49
N ALA A 496 2.07 12.31 7.83
CA ALA A 496 2.26 11.87 9.20
C ALA A 496 3.72 12.01 9.70
N GLY A 497 4.70 12.17 8.79
CA GLY A 497 6.13 12.24 9.11
C GLY A 497 6.78 10.86 9.26
N ILE A 498 6.18 9.78 8.71
CA ILE A 498 6.60 8.40 8.97
C ILE A 498 7.14 7.64 7.75
N HIS A 499 6.95 8.16 6.55
CA HIS A 499 7.52 7.66 5.30
C HIS A 499 8.14 8.80 4.50
N TYR A 500 9.07 8.46 3.60
CA TYR A 500 9.64 9.38 2.63
C TYR A 500 8.90 9.25 1.29
N ARG A 501 8.97 10.29 0.45
CA ARG A 501 8.41 10.25 -0.91
C ARG A 501 8.92 9.04 -1.71
N SER A 502 10.19 8.71 -1.60
CA SER A 502 10.76 7.54 -2.28
C SER A 502 10.17 6.22 -1.77
N ASP A 503 9.83 6.09 -0.47
CA ASP A 503 9.11 4.92 0.06
C ASP A 503 7.74 4.77 -0.60
N SER A 504 7.04 5.90 -0.78
CA SER A 504 5.70 5.98 -1.36
C SER A 504 5.71 5.67 -2.85
N VAL A 505 6.62 6.27 -3.61
CA VAL A 505 6.76 6.04 -5.07
C VAL A 505 7.18 4.60 -5.38
N ALA A 506 8.17 4.07 -4.65
CA ALA A 506 8.61 2.67 -4.83
C ALA A 506 7.52 1.68 -4.43
N GLY A 507 6.78 1.98 -3.35
CA GLY A 507 5.64 1.19 -2.92
C GLY A 507 4.54 1.12 -3.98
N LEU A 508 4.14 2.25 -4.55
CA LEU A 508 3.14 2.29 -5.62
C LEU A 508 3.55 1.43 -6.83
N ARG A 509 4.81 1.54 -7.27
CA ARG A 509 5.33 0.74 -8.39
C ARG A 509 5.36 -0.76 -8.07
N LEU A 510 5.85 -1.12 -6.89
CA LEU A 510 5.84 -2.51 -6.42
C LEU A 510 4.41 -3.06 -6.41
N GLY A 511 3.46 -2.26 -5.92
CA GLY A 511 2.06 -2.63 -5.89
C GLY A 511 1.48 -2.87 -7.28
N GLU A 512 1.79 -2.01 -8.28
CA GLU A 512 1.37 -2.26 -9.66
C GLU A 512 1.90 -3.59 -10.19
N ASP A 513 3.19 -3.90 -9.96
CA ASP A 513 3.80 -5.15 -10.42
C ASP A 513 3.16 -6.38 -9.77
N VAL A 514 2.85 -6.30 -8.47
CA VAL A 514 2.12 -7.35 -7.75
C VAL A 514 0.71 -7.51 -8.31
N GLY A 515 -0.05 -6.43 -8.46
CA GLY A 515 -1.41 -6.46 -8.99
C GLY A 515 -1.47 -7.04 -10.41
N ILE A 516 -0.54 -6.63 -11.28
CA ILE A 516 -0.40 -7.18 -12.64
C ILE A 516 -0.15 -8.69 -12.57
N SER A 517 0.74 -9.16 -11.69
CA SER A 517 1.07 -10.58 -11.61
C SER A 517 -0.11 -11.46 -11.14
N VAL A 518 -0.94 -10.94 -10.24
CA VAL A 518 -2.17 -11.62 -9.81
C VAL A 518 -3.19 -11.65 -10.96
N LEU A 519 -3.38 -10.53 -11.66
CA LEU A 519 -4.29 -10.49 -12.82
C LEU A 519 -3.84 -11.39 -13.97
N GLN A 520 -2.55 -11.68 -14.13
CA GLN A 520 -2.05 -12.65 -15.11
C GLN A 520 -2.62 -14.04 -14.86
N ASP A 521 -2.57 -14.51 -13.61
CA ASP A 521 -3.09 -15.83 -13.26
C ASP A 521 -4.62 -15.88 -13.35
N LEU A 522 -5.29 -14.81 -12.93
CA LEU A 522 -6.74 -14.70 -13.00
C LEU A 522 -7.25 -14.67 -14.44
N ALA A 523 -6.57 -13.98 -15.35
CA ALA A 523 -6.95 -13.90 -16.76
C ALA A 523 -7.08 -15.29 -17.40
N CYS A 524 -6.25 -16.25 -16.98
CA CYS A 524 -6.28 -17.62 -17.48
C CYS A 524 -7.48 -18.46 -17.02
N THR A 525 -8.27 -17.96 -16.06
CA THR A 525 -9.38 -18.71 -15.46
C THR A 525 -10.72 -18.54 -16.18
N TYR A 526 -10.84 -17.53 -17.05
CA TYR A 526 -12.09 -17.19 -17.72
C TYR A 526 -12.38 -18.09 -18.91
N THR A 527 -13.65 -18.42 -19.05
CA THR A 527 -14.21 -19.16 -20.20
C THR A 527 -15.14 -18.31 -21.06
N GLU A 528 -15.48 -17.11 -20.59
CA GLU A 528 -16.23 -16.09 -21.31
C GLU A 528 -15.41 -15.54 -22.51
N ASP A 529 -16.06 -14.84 -23.43
CA ASP A 529 -15.39 -14.15 -24.56
C ASP A 529 -14.59 -12.93 -24.06
N PHE A 530 -13.68 -13.22 -23.14
CA PHE A 530 -12.82 -12.25 -22.51
C PHE A 530 -11.64 -11.88 -23.42
N LYS A 531 -11.39 -10.58 -23.62
CA LYS A 531 -10.33 -10.08 -24.51
C LYS A 531 -9.05 -9.66 -23.79
N GLY A 532 -8.98 -9.86 -22.49
CA GLY A 532 -7.87 -9.42 -21.65
C GLY A 532 -8.17 -8.13 -20.89
N PHE A 533 -7.31 -7.80 -19.93
CA PHE A 533 -7.38 -6.54 -19.18
C PHE A 533 -6.53 -5.47 -19.86
N SER A 534 -7.03 -4.24 -19.92
CA SER A 534 -6.29 -3.10 -20.46
C SER A 534 -6.40 -1.90 -19.53
N PHE A 535 -5.27 -1.31 -19.18
CA PHE A 535 -5.20 -0.14 -18.29
C PHE A 535 -3.87 0.60 -18.44
N LYS A 536 -3.76 1.80 -17.82
CA LYS A 536 -2.52 2.57 -17.74
C LYS A 536 -1.90 2.48 -16.35
N ARG A 537 -0.58 2.31 -16.31
CA ARG A 537 0.23 2.46 -15.09
C ARG A 537 0.32 3.94 -14.69
N PHE A 538 0.78 4.21 -13.46
CA PHE A 538 1.10 5.58 -13.00
C PHE A 538 2.14 6.28 -13.89
N SER A 539 3.01 5.52 -14.53
CA SER A 539 3.98 6.04 -15.53
C SER A 539 3.35 6.48 -16.85
N GLY A 540 2.06 6.22 -17.06
CA GLY A 540 1.39 6.40 -18.35
C GLY A 540 1.59 5.25 -19.34
N THR A 541 2.40 4.23 -19.01
CA THR A 541 2.58 3.02 -19.82
C THR A 541 1.26 2.25 -19.90
N GLU A 542 0.83 1.93 -21.13
CA GLU A 542 -0.33 1.06 -21.34
C GLU A 542 0.05 -0.40 -21.15
N VAL A 543 -0.78 -1.12 -20.42
CA VAL A 543 -0.64 -2.55 -20.13
C VAL A 543 -1.85 -3.26 -20.70
N HIS A 544 -1.60 -4.34 -21.43
CA HIS A 544 -2.61 -5.32 -21.82
C HIS A 544 -2.20 -6.69 -21.31
N ILE A 545 -3.07 -7.32 -20.51
CA ILE A 545 -2.92 -8.70 -20.04
C ILE A 545 -3.85 -9.56 -20.88
N THR A 546 -3.29 -10.43 -21.70
CA THR A 546 -4.09 -11.29 -22.58
C THR A 546 -4.88 -12.33 -21.79
N PRO A 547 -5.89 -12.98 -22.38
CA PRO A 547 -6.58 -14.12 -21.74
C PRO A 547 -5.66 -15.29 -21.38
N GLN A 548 -4.46 -15.35 -21.93
CA GLN A 548 -3.42 -16.35 -21.62
C GLN A 548 -2.47 -15.88 -20.53
N GLY A 549 -2.71 -14.70 -19.92
CA GLY A 549 -1.86 -14.14 -18.88
C GLY A 549 -0.56 -13.49 -19.38
N GLU A 550 -0.41 -13.30 -20.70
CA GLU A 550 0.76 -12.59 -21.23
C GLU A 550 0.60 -11.08 -21.05
N VAL A 551 1.68 -10.39 -20.67
CA VAL A 551 1.69 -8.93 -20.48
C VAL A 551 2.34 -8.25 -21.66
N VAL A 552 1.58 -7.43 -22.35
CA VAL A 552 2.05 -6.55 -23.43
C VAL A 552 2.05 -5.11 -22.91
N GLN A 553 3.17 -4.39 -23.08
CA GLN A 553 3.31 -2.99 -22.68
C GLN A 553 3.62 -2.11 -23.88
N SER A 554 2.95 -0.95 -23.99
CA SER A 554 3.19 0.05 -25.02
C SER A 554 3.14 1.47 -24.46
N GLY A 555 3.93 2.39 -25.01
CA GLY A 555 3.84 3.81 -24.70
C GLY A 555 4.27 4.17 -23.27
N GLY A 556 5.53 4.18 -22.97
CA GLY A 556 6.08 4.77 -21.73
C GLY A 556 7.43 5.42 -22.03
N PRO A 557 7.96 6.30 -21.19
CA PRO A 557 9.30 6.80 -21.38
C PRO A 557 10.25 5.60 -21.44
N ARG A 558 10.98 5.47 -22.54
CA ARG A 558 12.06 4.49 -22.64
C ARG A 558 13.11 4.87 -21.59
N HIS A 559 13.07 4.24 -20.42
CA HIS A 559 14.22 4.28 -19.54
C HIS A 559 15.36 3.59 -20.29
N ARG A 560 16.30 4.37 -20.78
CA ARG A 560 17.62 3.84 -21.13
C ARG A 560 18.21 3.25 -19.85
N ALA A 561 18.62 2.00 -19.96
CA ALA A 561 19.29 1.23 -18.92
C ALA A 561 20.55 1.96 -18.41
#